data_33c31a28a155718001bf7a3f31173909
#
_entry.id   33c31a28a155718001bf7a3f31173909
#
_cell.length_a   1.000
_cell.length_b   1.000
_cell.length_c   1.000
_cell.angle_alpha   90.00
_cell.angle_beta   90.00
_cell.angle_gamma   90.00
#
_symmetry.space_group_name_H-M   'P 1'
#
loop_
_entity.id
_entity.type
_entity.pdbx_description
1 polymer ?
#
loop_
_entity_poly.entity_id
_entity_poly.type
_entity_poly.pdbx_seq_one_letter_code
_entity_poly.pdbx_strand_id
1 'polypeptide(L)'
;MYKRQEKNISKETLLEAIENSLLTACKNHFGKAENVKVVIDPDTCEYHCFQEKTVVENVEDPIEQISLPNAQMINRKYELGDVVQVEVKSKEFGRIATQNAKNVILQKIREEERKVIYDEYNSKEKEVVTGVVQRYIGKNVSINLGKADALLTESEQIKGEVFNPTDRVKVYILEVKACLLYTSPSP
;
A
#
# COMPACT_ATOMS: atom_id res chain seq x y z
N MET A 1 6.41 -17.52 5.28
CA MET A 1 5.85 -17.43 6.64
C MET A 1 6.71 -16.63 7.65
N TYR A 2 8.03 -16.54 7.46
CA TYR A 2 8.97 -15.92 8.42
C TYR A 2 9.08 -14.38 8.40
N LYS A 3 8.72 -13.70 7.33
CA LYS A 3 8.88 -12.22 7.21
C LYS A 3 7.84 -11.39 8.00
N ARG A 4 6.78 -12.02 8.48
CA ARG A 4 5.67 -11.33 9.17
C ARG A 4 5.99 -10.99 10.63
N GLN A 5 6.71 -11.87 11.32
CA GLN A 5 7.02 -11.70 12.75
C GLN A 5 8.17 -10.73 13.02
N GLU A 6 9.02 -10.49 12.03
CA GLU A 6 10.15 -9.56 12.17
C GLU A 6 9.77 -8.08 12.02
N LYS A 7 8.57 -7.76 11.50
CA LYS A 7 8.22 -6.38 11.12
C LYS A 7 7.02 -5.78 11.85
N ASN A 8 6.52 -6.42 12.93
CA ASN A 8 5.42 -5.92 13.80
C ASN A 8 4.14 -5.46 13.07
N ILE A 9 3.88 -5.94 11.85
CA ILE A 9 2.66 -5.59 11.12
C ILE A 9 1.57 -6.58 11.49
N SER A 10 0.42 -6.10 11.97
CA SER A 10 -0.69 -6.97 12.30
C SER A 10 -1.27 -7.65 11.04
N LYS A 11 -1.76 -8.88 11.21
CA LYS A 11 -2.41 -9.63 10.12
C LYS A 11 -3.65 -8.88 9.61
N GLU A 12 -4.41 -8.32 10.54
CA GLU A 12 -5.64 -7.58 10.26
C GLU A 12 -5.36 -6.36 9.39
N THR A 13 -4.37 -5.54 9.75
CA THR A 13 -4.00 -4.34 8.98
C THR A 13 -3.57 -4.67 7.54
N LEU A 14 -2.86 -5.80 7.35
CA LEU A 14 -2.48 -6.26 6.01
C LEU A 14 -3.70 -6.73 5.21
N LEU A 15 -4.58 -7.50 5.82
CA LEU A 15 -5.79 -8.00 5.16
C LEU A 15 -6.70 -6.83 4.74
N GLU A 16 -6.97 -5.89 5.63
CA GLU A 16 -7.76 -4.70 5.35
C GLU A 16 -7.17 -3.86 4.19
N ALA A 17 -5.85 -3.67 4.19
CA ALA A 17 -5.18 -2.95 3.11
C ALA A 17 -5.29 -3.68 1.76
N ILE A 18 -5.24 -5.02 1.75
CA ILE A 18 -5.41 -5.83 0.56
C ILE A 18 -6.87 -5.78 0.09
N GLU A 19 -7.85 -5.92 0.99
CA GLU A 19 -9.27 -5.80 0.66
C GLU A 19 -9.60 -4.47 -0.01
N ASN A 20 -9.16 -3.36 0.57
CA ASN A 20 -9.35 -2.02 0.01
C ASN A 20 -8.71 -1.86 -1.37
N SER A 21 -7.52 -2.44 -1.56
CA SER A 21 -6.85 -2.44 -2.86
C SER A 21 -7.59 -3.26 -3.90
N LEU A 22 -8.10 -4.44 -3.51
CA LEU A 22 -8.89 -5.30 -4.39
C LEU A 22 -10.23 -4.66 -4.74
N LEU A 23 -10.91 -4.00 -3.80
CA LEU A 23 -12.12 -3.21 -4.05
C LEU A 23 -11.87 -2.12 -5.09
N THR A 24 -10.74 -1.39 -4.96
CA THR A 24 -10.36 -0.36 -5.92
C THR A 24 -10.09 -0.96 -7.31
N ALA A 25 -9.40 -2.09 -7.36
CA ALA A 25 -9.15 -2.81 -8.60
C ALA A 25 -10.44 -3.32 -9.26
N CYS A 26 -11.38 -3.85 -8.46
CA CYS A 26 -12.71 -4.24 -8.94
C CYS A 26 -13.48 -3.06 -9.54
N LYS A 27 -13.50 -1.93 -8.84
CA LYS A 27 -14.15 -0.70 -9.32
C LYS A 27 -13.59 -0.23 -10.66
N ASN A 28 -12.27 -0.29 -10.81
CA ASN A 28 -11.61 0.11 -12.06
C ASN A 28 -11.85 -0.88 -13.20
N HIS A 29 -11.98 -2.18 -12.91
CA HIS A 29 -12.16 -3.21 -13.93
C HIS A 29 -13.62 -3.35 -14.38
N PHE A 30 -14.55 -3.27 -13.44
CA PHE A 30 -15.98 -3.46 -13.71
C PHE A 30 -16.75 -2.14 -13.94
N GLY A 31 -16.07 -0.98 -13.90
CA GLY A 31 -16.69 0.33 -14.06
C GLY A 31 -17.46 0.77 -12.81
N LYS A 32 -18.66 1.33 -12.93
CA LYS A 32 -19.48 1.91 -11.88
C LYS A 32 -19.92 0.94 -10.75
N ALA A 33 -19.22 -0.13 -10.50
CA ALA A 33 -19.59 -1.11 -9.49
C ALA A 33 -19.45 -0.55 -8.07
N GLU A 34 -20.41 0.26 -7.64
CA GLU A 34 -20.58 0.60 -6.22
C GLU A 34 -20.98 -0.64 -5.40
N ASN A 35 -21.46 -1.67 -6.07
CA ASN A 35 -22.03 -2.88 -5.50
C ASN A 35 -21.08 -4.09 -5.52
N VAL A 36 -19.76 -3.86 -5.42
CA VAL A 36 -18.77 -4.95 -5.34
C VAL A 36 -18.29 -5.11 -3.92
N LYS A 37 -18.35 -6.33 -3.41
CA LYS A 37 -17.84 -6.73 -2.10
C LYS A 37 -16.72 -7.74 -2.30
N VAL A 38 -15.58 -7.49 -1.66
CA VAL A 38 -14.45 -8.41 -1.63
C VAL A 38 -14.34 -8.98 -0.22
N VAL A 39 -14.19 -10.28 -0.12
CA VAL A 39 -13.97 -10.99 1.13
C VAL A 39 -12.70 -11.80 0.98
N ILE A 40 -11.79 -11.69 1.95
CA ILE A 40 -10.56 -12.48 2.00
C ILE A 40 -10.65 -13.43 3.19
N ASP A 41 -10.46 -14.71 2.93
CA ASP A 41 -10.35 -15.70 3.98
C ASP A 41 -8.99 -15.50 4.71
N PRO A 42 -8.99 -15.23 6.01
CA PRO A 42 -7.77 -14.97 6.76
C PRO A 42 -6.86 -16.21 6.91
N ASP A 43 -7.35 -17.41 6.73
CA ASP A 43 -6.61 -18.65 6.92
C ASP A 43 -6.05 -19.21 5.61
N THR A 44 -6.84 -19.25 4.57
CA THR A 44 -6.44 -19.72 3.24
C THR A 44 -5.81 -18.63 2.38
N CYS A 45 -6.06 -17.34 2.72
CA CYS A 45 -5.72 -16.19 1.90
C CYS A 45 -6.37 -16.23 0.50
N GLU A 46 -7.45 -16.98 0.33
CA GLU A 46 -8.27 -16.94 -0.87
C GLU A 46 -9.17 -15.71 -0.84
N TYR A 47 -9.36 -15.08 -1.98
CA TYR A 47 -10.26 -13.94 -2.12
C TYR A 47 -11.48 -14.31 -2.94
N HIS A 48 -12.63 -13.82 -2.52
CA HIS A 48 -13.90 -13.94 -3.22
C HIS A 48 -14.42 -12.55 -3.56
N CYS A 49 -14.78 -12.35 -4.80
CA CYS A 49 -15.37 -11.11 -5.30
C CYS A 49 -16.84 -11.35 -5.57
N PHE A 50 -17.71 -10.65 -4.87
CA PHE A 50 -19.15 -10.70 -5.05
C PHE A 50 -19.63 -9.39 -5.64
N GLN A 51 -20.46 -9.48 -6.66
CA GLN A 51 -21.18 -8.36 -7.23
C GLN A 51 -22.65 -8.47 -6.84
N GLU A 52 -23.19 -7.42 -6.24
CA GLU A 52 -24.62 -7.33 -5.94
C GLU A 52 -25.37 -6.92 -7.20
N LYS A 53 -26.32 -7.74 -7.63
CA LYS A 53 -27.15 -7.49 -8.80
C LYS A 53 -28.61 -7.53 -8.42
N THR A 54 -29.39 -6.59 -8.95
CA THR A 54 -30.84 -6.57 -8.77
C THR A 54 -31.52 -7.50 -9.76
N VAL A 55 -32.47 -8.31 -9.27
CA VAL A 55 -33.26 -9.22 -10.12
C VAL A 55 -34.30 -8.42 -10.88
N VAL A 56 -34.24 -8.48 -12.20
CA VAL A 56 -35.19 -7.82 -13.10
C VAL A 56 -35.78 -8.81 -14.13
N GLU A 57 -36.89 -8.44 -14.73
CA GLU A 57 -37.50 -9.24 -15.79
C GLU A 57 -36.73 -9.12 -17.11
N ASN A 58 -36.37 -7.87 -17.46
CA ASN A 58 -35.56 -7.55 -18.65
C ASN A 58 -34.26 -6.85 -18.19
N VAL A 59 -33.12 -7.41 -18.56
CA VAL A 59 -31.80 -6.88 -18.21
C VAL A 59 -31.43 -5.74 -19.15
N GLU A 60 -31.38 -4.50 -18.66
CA GLU A 60 -30.91 -3.34 -19.40
C GLU A 60 -29.41 -3.15 -19.20
N ASP A 61 -28.92 -3.35 -17.98
CA ASP A 61 -27.49 -3.29 -17.62
C ASP A 61 -27.03 -4.63 -17.03
N PRO A 62 -26.22 -5.42 -17.79
CA PRO A 62 -25.72 -6.70 -17.31
C PRO A 62 -24.78 -6.60 -16.09
N ILE A 63 -24.28 -5.39 -15.79
CA ILE A 63 -23.38 -5.16 -14.66
C ILE A 63 -24.20 -5.10 -13.36
N GLU A 64 -25.30 -4.35 -13.34
CA GLU A 64 -26.09 -4.10 -12.13
C GLU A 64 -27.32 -5.01 -12.00
N GLN A 65 -27.71 -5.68 -13.08
CA GLN A 65 -28.95 -6.44 -13.17
C GLN A 65 -28.71 -7.90 -13.54
N ILE A 66 -29.60 -8.75 -13.07
CA ILE A 66 -29.66 -10.18 -13.42
C ILE A 66 -31.10 -10.58 -13.75
N SER A 67 -31.29 -11.40 -14.76
CA SER A 67 -32.63 -11.89 -15.06
C SER A 67 -33.13 -12.90 -14.03
N LEU A 68 -34.43 -12.90 -13.78
CA LEU A 68 -35.08 -13.82 -12.83
C LEU A 68 -34.70 -15.30 -13.06
N PRO A 69 -34.66 -15.84 -14.30
CA PRO A 69 -34.25 -17.23 -14.51
C PRO A 69 -32.83 -17.52 -14.05
N ASN A 70 -31.91 -16.58 -14.28
CA ASN A 70 -30.52 -16.73 -13.84
C ASN A 70 -30.36 -16.59 -12.33
N ALA A 71 -31.12 -15.71 -11.69
CA ALA A 71 -31.17 -15.58 -10.23
C ALA A 71 -31.71 -16.87 -9.58
N GLN A 72 -32.74 -17.47 -10.17
CA GLN A 72 -33.32 -18.73 -9.68
C GLN A 72 -32.43 -19.95 -9.89
N MET A 73 -31.48 -19.91 -10.80
CA MET A 73 -30.41 -20.94 -10.89
C MET A 73 -29.48 -20.93 -9.68
N ILE A 74 -29.27 -19.76 -9.07
CA ILE A 74 -28.43 -19.61 -7.87
C ILE A 74 -29.25 -20.02 -6.64
N ASN A 75 -30.45 -19.48 -6.51
CA ASN A 75 -31.39 -19.85 -5.46
C ASN A 75 -32.84 -19.66 -5.93
N ARG A 76 -33.66 -20.73 -5.84
CA ARG A 76 -35.05 -20.75 -6.27
C ARG A 76 -35.98 -19.80 -5.52
N LYS A 77 -35.54 -19.20 -4.44
CA LYS A 77 -36.32 -18.30 -3.59
C LYS A 77 -36.28 -16.83 -4.02
N TYR A 78 -35.43 -16.47 -4.98
CA TYR A 78 -35.31 -15.09 -5.42
C TYR A 78 -36.53 -14.66 -6.24
N GLU A 79 -37.01 -13.44 -5.94
CA GLU A 79 -38.12 -12.78 -6.60
C GLU A 79 -37.64 -11.51 -7.33
N LEU A 80 -38.53 -10.91 -8.12
CA LEU A 80 -38.27 -9.66 -8.83
C LEU A 80 -38.03 -8.53 -7.79
N GLY A 81 -36.92 -7.80 -7.95
CA GLY A 81 -36.50 -6.72 -7.06
C GLY A 81 -35.52 -7.15 -5.96
N ASP A 82 -35.28 -8.45 -5.81
CA ASP A 82 -34.30 -8.94 -4.84
C ASP A 82 -32.85 -8.60 -5.26
N VAL A 83 -31.96 -8.50 -4.28
CA VAL A 83 -30.53 -8.32 -4.50
C VAL A 83 -29.82 -9.67 -4.38
N VAL A 84 -29.16 -10.08 -5.44
CA VAL A 84 -28.42 -11.34 -5.52
C VAL A 84 -26.92 -11.06 -5.52
N GLN A 85 -26.18 -11.73 -4.65
CA GLN A 85 -24.72 -11.71 -4.69
C GLN A 85 -24.22 -12.78 -5.67
N VAL A 86 -23.59 -12.31 -6.75
CA VAL A 86 -23.01 -13.16 -7.80
C VAL A 86 -21.50 -13.16 -7.66
N GLU A 87 -20.90 -14.33 -7.47
CA GLU A 87 -19.44 -14.45 -7.43
C GLU A 87 -18.83 -14.24 -8.81
N VAL A 88 -17.93 -13.29 -8.94
CA VAL A 88 -17.24 -12.97 -10.18
C VAL A 88 -15.91 -13.73 -10.24
N LYS A 89 -15.87 -14.78 -11.08
CA LYS A 89 -14.65 -15.58 -11.34
C LYS A 89 -14.07 -15.19 -12.70
N SER A 90 -13.18 -14.20 -12.73
CA SER A 90 -12.42 -13.83 -13.93
C SER A 90 -10.94 -14.17 -13.77
N LYS A 91 -10.39 -14.93 -14.74
CA LYS A 91 -8.95 -15.23 -14.75
C LYS A 91 -8.10 -13.98 -14.94
N GLU A 92 -8.60 -13.00 -15.68
CA GLU A 92 -7.92 -11.71 -15.90
C GLU A 92 -7.91 -10.89 -14.62
N PHE A 93 -9.04 -10.82 -13.91
CA PHE A 93 -9.11 -10.16 -12.61
C PHE A 93 -8.17 -10.81 -11.59
N GLY A 94 -8.03 -12.14 -11.59
CA GLY A 94 -7.12 -12.86 -10.72
C GLY A 94 -5.67 -12.39 -10.84
N ARG A 95 -5.19 -12.09 -12.05
CA ARG A 95 -3.84 -11.57 -12.28
C ARG A 95 -3.69 -10.14 -11.74
N ILE A 96 -4.66 -9.27 -12.02
CA ILE A 96 -4.69 -7.88 -11.56
C ILE A 96 -4.74 -7.84 -10.03
N ALA A 97 -5.61 -8.64 -9.42
CA ALA A 97 -5.78 -8.76 -7.99
C ALA A 97 -4.48 -9.19 -7.29
N THR A 98 -3.82 -10.23 -7.81
CA THR A 98 -2.55 -10.73 -7.26
C THR A 98 -1.43 -9.68 -7.35
N GLN A 99 -1.33 -8.96 -8.47
CA GLN A 99 -0.33 -7.91 -8.63
C GLN A 99 -0.59 -6.73 -7.69
N ASN A 100 -1.83 -6.31 -7.53
CA ASN A 100 -2.21 -5.23 -6.63
C ASN A 100 -1.97 -5.62 -5.17
N ALA A 101 -2.37 -6.81 -4.77
CA ALA A 101 -2.11 -7.32 -3.42
C ALA A 101 -0.60 -7.34 -3.09
N LYS A 102 0.23 -7.81 -4.03
CA LYS A 102 1.69 -7.78 -3.89
C LYS A 102 2.21 -6.35 -3.68
N ASN A 103 1.77 -5.41 -4.49
CA ASN A 103 2.21 -4.01 -4.41
C ASN A 103 1.80 -3.37 -3.07
N VAL A 104 0.57 -3.61 -2.62
CA VAL A 104 0.06 -3.11 -1.33
C VAL A 104 0.83 -3.70 -0.16
N ILE A 105 1.10 -5.00 -0.17
CA ILE A 105 1.91 -5.64 0.87
C ILE A 105 3.31 -5.01 0.94
N LEU A 106 3.97 -4.83 -0.22
CA LEU A 106 5.29 -4.20 -0.27
C LEU A 106 5.25 -2.74 0.21
N GLN A 107 4.19 -2.00 -0.14
CA GLN A 107 3.99 -0.63 0.33
C GLN A 107 3.82 -0.59 1.85
N LYS A 108 2.96 -1.43 2.42
CA LYS A 108 2.75 -1.49 3.87
C LYS A 108 4.02 -1.88 4.63
N ILE A 109 4.78 -2.83 4.11
CA ILE A 109 6.07 -3.18 4.69
C ILE A 109 7.01 -1.97 4.72
N ARG A 110 7.11 -1.21 3.62
CA ARG A 110 7.96 -0.01 3.55
C ARG A 110 7.46 1.11 4.47
N GLU A 111 6.16 1.29 4.61
CA GLU A 111 5.57 2.27 5.53
C GLU A 111 5.95 1.95 6.98
N GLU A 112 5.83 0.70 7.41
CA GLU A 112 6.20 0.29 8.76
C GLU A 112 7.74 0.35 8.99
N GLU A 113 8.56 -0.03 8.02
CA GLU A 113 10.01 0.16 8.09
C GLU A 113 10.38 1.63 8.30
N ARG A 114 9.75 2.54 7.56
CA ARG A 114 9.97 3.98 7.72
C ARG A 114 9.55 4.48 9.09
N LYS A 115 8.41 4.01 9.60
CA LYS A 115 7.93 4.37 10.93
C LYS A 115 8.92 3.95 12.02
N VAL A 116 9.42 2.72 11.97
CA VAL A 116 10.42 2.23 12.91
C VAL A 116 11.71 3.06 12.85
N ILE A 117 12.18 3.40 11.63
CA ILE A 117 13.36 4.25 11.44
C ILE A 117 13.10 5.66 11.97
N TYR A 118 11.91 6.22 11.67
CA TYR A 118 11.52 7.52 12.19
C TYR A 118 11.54 7.57 13.73
N ASP A 119 10.91 6.59 14.37
CA ASP A 119 10.85 6.52 15.84
C ASP A 119 12.25 6.36 16.45
N GLU A 120 13.13 5.56 15.81
CA GLU A 120 14.52 5.39 16.26
C GLU A 120 15.32 6.71 16.18
N TYR A 121 15.21 7.46 15.10
CA TYR A 121 15.95 8.72 14.95
C TYR A 121 15.27 9.90 15.65
N ASN A 122 13.95 9.87 15.80
CA ASN A 122 13.24 10.85 16.62
C ASN A 122 13.65 10.78 18.08
N SER A 123 13.93 9.59 18.61
CA SER A 123 14.47 9.44 19.97
C SER A 123 15.90 9.96 20.11
N LYS A 124 16.64 10.09 19.00
CA LYS A 124 18.01 10.64 18.92
C LYS A 124 18.04 12.10 18.45
N GLU A 125 16.88 12.75 18.36
CA GLU A 125 16.81 14.18 18.06
C GLU A 125 17.58 14.96 19.13
N LYS A 126 18.33 15.96 18.70
CA LYS A 126 19.26 16.74 19.54
C LYS A 126 20.46 15.96 20.09
N GLU A 127 20.79 14.83 19.49
CA GLU A 127 22.01 14.09 19.80
C GLU A 127 23.03 14.18 18.67
N VAL A 128 24.29 13.92 19.01
CA VAL A 128 25.39 13.83 18.04
C VAL A 128 25.54 12.38 17.59
N VAL A 129 25.40 12.15 16.29
CA VAL A 129 25.59 10.84 15.68
C VAL A 129 26.75 10.88 14.68
N THR A 130 27.37 9.73 14.45
CA THR A 130 28.42 9.60 13.45
C THR A 130 27.81 9.07 12.16
N GLY A 131 28.04 9.77 11.06
CA GLY A 131 27.62 9.36 9.73
C GLY A 131 28.80 9.30 8.75
N VAL A 132 28.53 8.78 7.56
CA VAL A 132 29.48 8.69 6.45
C VAL A 132 28.96 9.53 5.30
N VAL A 133 29.80 10.42 4.79
CA VAL A 133 29.50 11.25 3.63
C VAL A 133 29.30 10.37 2.40
N GLN A 134 28.15 10.48 1.73
CA GLN A 134 27.87 9.74 0.51
C GLN A 134 28.15 10.57 -0.73
N ARG A 135 27.48 11.69 -0.86
CA ARG A 135 27.55 12.56 -2.06
C ARG A 135 27.02 13.96 -1.80
N TYR A 136 27.39 14.86 -2.69
CA TYR A 136 26.71 16.16 -2.77
C TYR A 136 25.40 16.07 -3.55
N ILE A 137 24.38 16.74 -3.07
CA ILE A 137 23.11 16.94 -3.74
C ILE A 137 22.91 18.44 -3.93
N GLY A 138 23.37 18.95 -5.07
CA GLY A 138 23.49 20.39 -5.28
C GLY A 138 24.54 20.99 -4.33
N LYS A 139 24.12 21.88 -3.44
CA LYS A 139 24.96 22.48 -2.38
C LYS A 139 24.88 21.74 -1.04
N ASN A 140 23.98 20.80 -0.90
CA ASN A 140 23.79 20.03 0.33
C ASN A 140 24.61 18.74 0.27
N VAL A 141 24.95 18.20 1.44
CA VAL A 141 25.69 16.96 1.57
C VAL A 141 24.80 15.86 2.12
N SER A 142 24.72 14.73 1.42
CA SER A 142 24.04 13.53 1.90
C SER A 142 24.97 12.71 2.79
N ILE A 143 24.53 12.42 4.00
CA ILE A 143 25.29 11.69 5.02
C ILE A 143 24.51 10.45 5.42
N ASN A 144 25.11 9.29 5.28
CA ASN A 144 24.50 8.03 5.69
C ASN A 144 24.71 7.81 7.19
N LEU A 145 23.63 7.63 7.93
CA LEU A 145 23.62 7.32 9.36
C LEU A 145 23.49 5.82 9.66
N GLY A 146 23.55 4.98 8.63
CA GLY A 146 23.37 3.53 8.69
C GLY A 146 22.02 3.08 8.20
N LYS A 147 20.94 3.41 8.88
CA LYS A 147 19.57 3.04 8.50
C LYS A 147 18.81 4.15 7.75
N ALA A 148 19.25 5.39 7.90
CA ALA A 148 18.68 6.55 7.23
C ALA A 148 19.77 7.45 6.66
N ASP A 149 19.39 8.24 5.66
CA ASP A 149 20.24 9.29 5.11
C ASP A 149 19.81 10.64 5.67
N ALA A 150 20.79 11.42 6.15
CA ALA A 150 20.60 12.79 6.59
C ALA A 150 21.05 13.76 5.50
N LEU A 151 20.43 14.93 5.47
CA LEU A 151 20.79 16.00 4.56
C LEU A 151 21.39 17.16 5.35
N LEU A 152 22.69 17.41 5.17
CA LEU A 152 23.39 18.57 5.72
C LEU A 152 23.22 19.73 4.73
N THR A 153 22.38 20.70 5.09
CA THR A 153 22.10 21.86 4.23
C THR A 153 23.27 22.83 4.18
N GLU A 154 23.38 23.62 3.12
CA GLU A 154 24.46 24.61 2.94
C GLU A 154 24.58 25.58 4.13
N SER A 155 23.44 25.93 4.76
CA SER A 155 23.39 26.85 5.92
C SER A 155 24.07 26.27 7.17
N GLU A 156 24.05 24.95 7.32
CA GLU A 156 24.56 24.24 8.49
C GLU A 156 26.00 23.71 8.28
N GLN A 157 26.55 23.90 7.07
CA GLN A 157 27.94 23.54 6.78
C GLN A 157 28.93 24.59 7.31
N ILE A 158 30.06 24.10 7.81
CA ILE A 158 31.17 24.97 8.24
C ILE A 158 31.82 25.55 6.98
N LYS A 159 31.92 26.86 6.89
CA LYS A 159 32.53 27.54 5.75
C LYS A 159 34.01 27.15 5.63
N GLY A 160 34.38 26.60 4.46
CA GLY A 160 35.73 26.16 4.17
C GLY A 160 36.02 24.69 4.44
N GLU A 161 35.06 23.96 4.99
CA GLU A 161 35.18 22.50 5.14
C GLU A 161 34.77 21.79 3.83
N VAL A 162 35.59 20.83 3.41
CA VAL A 162 35.34 20.00 2.22
C VAL A 162 34.99 18.60 2.67
N PHE A 163 33.83 18.13 2.29
CA PHE A 163 33.35 16.78 2.60
C PHE A 163 33.65 15.85 1.43
N ASN A 164 34.58 14.94 1.61
CA ASN A 164 34.83 13.92 0.59
C ASN A 164 33.91 12.70 0.78
N PRO A 165 33.50 12.04 -0.31
CA PRO A 165 32.79 10.77 -0.18
C PRO A 165 33.59 9.78 0.67
N THR A 166 32.91 9.06 1.56
CA THR A 166 33.44 8.11 2.54
C THR A 166 34.02 8.72 3.82
N ASP A 167 34.14 10.05 3.95
CA ASP A 167 34.57 10.69 5.19
C ASP A 167 33.57 10.42 6.32
N ARG A 168 34.09 10.14 7.51
CA ARG A 168 33.27 10.00 8.71
C ARG A 168 33.15 11.33 9.41
N VAL A 169 31.93 11.80 9.56
CA VAL A 169 31.61 13.08 10.19
C VAL A 169 30.68 12.88 11.38
N LYS A 170 30.84 13.71 12.39
CA LYS A 170 29.89 13.81 13.49
C LYS A 170 28.91 14.91 13.18
N VAL A 171 27.63 14.57 13.18
CA VAL A 171 26.54 15.49 12.87
C VAL A 171 25.56 15.54 14.04
N TYR A 172 25.05 16.74 14.29
CA TYR A 172 24.01 16.96 15.29
C TYR A 172 22.65 16.88 14.59
N ILE A 173 21.73 16.06 15.10
CA ILE A 173 20.39 15.93 14.55
C ILE A 173 19.55 17.10 15.02
N LEU A 174 19.23 18.02 14.13
CA LEU A 174 18.38 19.18 14.41
C LEU A 174 16.90 18.82 14.45
N GLU A 175 16.44 18.10 13.45
CA GLU A 175 15.04 17.75 13.26
C GLU A 175 14.94 16.45 12.46
N VAL A 176 14.01 15.59 12.84
CA VAL A 176 13.66 14.38 12.09
C VAL A 176 12.34 14.58 11.39
N LYS A 177 12.36 14.61 10.05
CA LYS A 177 11.15 14.73 9.23
C LYS A 177 10.69 13.35 8.81
N ALA A 178 9.42 13.03 9.02
CA ALA A 178 8.77 11.91 8.38
C ALA A 178 8.67 12.21 6.86
N CYS A 179 9.70 11.85 6.11
CA CYS A 179 9.73 12.04 4.67
C CYS A 179 8.71 11.08 4.04
N LEU A 180 7.52 11.57 3.77
CA LEU A 180 6.63 11.00 2.79
C LEU A 180 7.29 11.23 1.42
N LEU A 181 8.19 10.33 1.04
CA LEU A 181 8.61 10.27 -0.35
C LEU A 181 7.37 9.84 -1.15
N TYR A 182 6.66 10.82 -1.67
CA TYR A 182 5.87 10.63 -2.87
C TYR A 182 6.86 10.23 -3.96
N THR A 183 7.11 8.93 -4.09
CA THR A 183 7.60 8.43 -5.36
C THR A 183 6.42 8.60 -6.30
N SER A 184 6.40 9.68 -7.05
CA SER A 184 5.61 9.77 -8.25
C SER A 184 5.90 8.49 -9.05
N PRO A 185 4.87 7.76 -9.50
CA PRO A 185 5.13 6.67 -10.42
C PRO A 185 5.85 7.29 -11.62
N SER A 186 7.07 6.83 -11.87
CA SER A 186 7.77 7.14 -13.10
C SER A 186 6.94 6.59 -14.25
N PRO A 187 6.76 7.34 -15.36
CA PRO A 187 6.01 6.90 -16.52
C PRO A 187 6.57 5.64 -17.13
#